data_abb8d4e6ca7a97bb339c98725561e83e
#
_entry.id   abb8d4e6ca7a97bb339c98725561e83e
#
_cell.length_a   1.000
_cell.length_b   1.000
_cell.length_c   1.000
_cell.angle_alpha   90.00
_cell.angle_beta   90.00
_cell.angle_gamma   90.00
#
_symmetry.space_group_name_H-M   'P 1'
#
loop_
_entity.id
_entity.type
_entity.pdbx_description
1 polymer ?
#
loop_
_entity_poly.entity_id
_entity_poly.type
_entity_poly.pdbx_seq_one_letter_code
_entity_poly.pdbx_strand_id
1 'polypeptide(L)'
;MGDLMIVGLGPGSLERLPSSTRAMLLDPATTVIVRTLQHPGATELAAARVVQTCDDLYKQATFEEVYDAIADRVIDASQRGKTIYAVPGSALVGELAVARLRGRSDAVMLAGESFVDALLAAVGYDPLDRGLRILNGHRLPYPMVIDGPTVVAHLDLPVVLADVSSRLSRVVAEGTIASIVINAGGPDELIVQAPIDQVDSGLASVRTSMFIDPSPGGMVGAIQVMARLREECPWDRKQTHESLVKNLIEETYELVEAIGSGSEGQLEDELGDVLLQVLFHSNIARQTGAFDIEDVAEVLRQKLVRRHPHVFGDVEVKDADEVKANWEQIKETERGVGRQSTLGGVPAGLPALERAAKVQRRAADVGFDWAQAGPVLDKLFEEVAELREAVGEMNRVPEELGDVLFTVVNLARHLNVDPELALRGAVERFISRFGAMEAMGPLDGLSLTELDERWERAKRDQ
;
A
#
# COMPACT_ATOMS: atom_id res chain seq x y z
N MET A 1 2.33 -3.79 48.67
CA MET A 1 2.37 -3.17 47.33
C MET A 1 3.36 -2.02 47.42
N GLY A 2 4.42 -2.06 46.60
CA GLY A 2 5.42 -0.99 46.61
C GLY A 2 4.84 0.27 45.97
N ASP A 3 5.11 1.43 46.60
CA ASP A 3 4.69 2.74 46.06
C ASP A 3 5.56 3.11 44.85
N LEU A 4 5.27 2.56 43.68
CA LEU A 4 5.96 2.93 42.44
C LEU A 4 5.24 4.10 41.77
N MET A 5 5.98 5.17 41.52
CA MET A 5 5.52 6.28 40.69
C MET A 5 6.40 6.42 39.44
N ILE A 6 5.80 6.76 38.35
CA ILE A 6 6.49 7.06 37.10
C ILE A 6 6.28 8.54 36.77
N VAL A 7 7.38 9.24 36.55
CA VAL A 7 7.40 10.72 36.42
C VAL A 7 8.08 11.09 35.10
N GLY A 8 7.44 11.91 34.29
CA GLY A 8 8.08 12.57 33.18
C GLY A 8 8.87 13.79 33.63
N LEU A 9 10.13 13.88 33.19
CA LEU A 9 11.01 15.02 33.51
C LEU A 9 10.81 16.22 32.59
N GLY A 10 9.86 16.13 31.64
CA GLY A 10 9.70 17.16 30.61
C GLY A 10 10.86 17.18 29.62
N PRO A 11 10.88 18.12 28.66
CA PRO A 11 11.93 18.25 27.65
C PRO A 11 13.17 19.02 28.14
N GLY A 12 13.10 19.68 29.30
CA GLY A 12 14.12 20.64 29.77
C GLY A 12 14.62 20.41 31.20
N SER A 13 14.86 21.51 31.91
CA SER A 13 15.35 21.51 33.28
C SER A 13 14.26 21.17 34.31
N LEU A 14 14.66 20.84 35.55
CA LEU A 14 13.74 20.59 36.68
C LEU A 14 12.87 21.81 37.04
N GLU A 15 13.28 23.01 36.65
CA GLU A 15 12.50 24.22 36.92
C GLU A 15 11.16 24.27 36.17
N ARG A 16 11.08 23.58 35.07
CA ARG A 16 9.83 23.43 34.26
C ARG A 16 8.81 22.47 34.89
N LEU A 17 9.25 21.65 35.86
CA LEU A 17 8.35 20.71 36.52
C LEU A 17 7.43 21.43 37.53
N PRO A 18 6.20 20.93 37.71
CA PRO A 18 5.34 21.37 38.83
C PRO A 18 6.09 21.27 40.16
N SER A 19 5.92 22.25 41.02
CA SER A 19 6.62 22.30 42.32
C SER A 19 6.39 21.05 43.17
N SER A 20 5.20 20.46 43.10
CA SER A 20 4.87 19.19 43.79
C SER A 20 5.69 18.02 43.23
N THR A 21 5.82 17.90 41.92
CA THR A 21 6.63 16.85 41.26
C THR A 21 8.11 17.00 41.65
N ARG A 22 8.62 18.23 41.58
CA ARG A 22 10.01 18.51 41.96
C ARG A 22 10.27 18.20 43.44
N ALA A 23 9.33 18.53 44.31
CA ALA A 23 9.46 18.19 45.74
C ALA A 23 9.52 16.67 45.99
N MET A 24 8.71 15.90 45.28
CA MET A 24 8.74 14.42 45.36
C MET A 24 10.04 13.82 44.84
N LEU A 25 10.58 14.35 43.75
CA LEU A 25 11.88 13.91 43.20
C LEU A 25 13.05 14.23 44.13
N LEU A 26 12.97 15.29 44.91
CA LEU A 26 14.00 15.72 45.85
C LEU A 26 13.83 15.12 47.26
N ASP A 27 12.73 14.41 47.55
CA ASP A 27 12.49 13.76 48.83
C ASP A 27 13.55 12.67 49.12
N PRO A 28 14.41 12.82 50.14
CA PRO A 28 15.47 11.87 50.46
C PRO A 28 14.96 10.48 50.87
N ALA A 29 13.69 10.37 51.29
CA ALA A 29 13.08 9.08 51.66
C ALA A 29 12.67 8.22 50.46
N THR A 30 12.73 8.75 49.24
CA THR A 30 12.31 8.09 48.02
C THR A 30 13.52 7.63 47.20
N THR A 31 13.53 6.40 46.71
CA THR A 31 14.51 5.94 45.72
C THR A 31 14.14 6.51 44.34
N VAL A 32 15.08 7.20 43.69
CA VAL A 32 14.88 7.74 42.36
C VAL A 32 15.78 7.02 41.37
N ILE A 33 15.15 6.46 40.32
CA ILE A 33 15.82 5.83 39.19
C ILE A 33 15.55 6.69 37.97
N VAL A 34 16.59 7.23 37.34
CA VAL A 34 16.47 7.97 36.08
C VAL A 34 16.76 7.04 34.93
N ARG A 35 15.99 7.18 33.83
CA ARG A 35 16.24 6.38 32.64
C ARG A 35 17.65 6.60 32.08
N THR A 36 18.08 7.85 32.00
CA THR A 36 19.40 8.24 31.53
C THR A 36 19.84 9.55 32.13
N LEU A 37 21.14 9.72 32.32
CA LEU A 37 21.76 11.00 32.72
C LEU A 37 21.97 11.95 31.54
N GLN A 38 21.75 11.53 30.31
CA GLN A 38 21.87 12.40 29.15
C GLN A 38 20.73 13.42 29.00
N HIS A 39 19.83 13.50 29.97
CA HIS A 39 18.73 14.44 30.03
C HIS A 39 19.04 15.58 31.01
N PRO A 40 18.83 16.91 30.66
CA PRO A 40 19.17 18.04 31.50
C PRO A 40 18.61 17.93 32.93
N GLY A 41 17.31 17.68 33.06
CA GLY A 41 16.66 17.53 34.39
C GLY A 41 17.17 16.33 35.19
N ALA A 42 17.59 15.23 34.52
CA ALA A 42 18.20 14.10 35.22
C ALA A 42 19.60 14.44 35.74
N THR A 43 20.39 15.20 34.99
CA THR A 43 21.71 15.70 35.39
C THR A 43 21.59 16.64 36.58
N GLU A 44 20.64 17.59 36.53
CA GLU A 44 20.36 18.50 37.65
C GLU A 44 19.91 17.73 38.91
N LEU A 45 19.06 16.72 38.75
CA LEU A 45 18.62 15.87 39.86
C LEU A 45 19.77 15.08 40.48
N ALA A 46 20.67 14.53 39.64
CA ALA A 46 21.86 13.83 40.12
C ALA A 46 22.87 14.75 40.83
N ALA A 47 22.92 16.02 40.49
CA ALA A 47 23.69 17.02 41.21
C ALA A 47 23.08 17.39 42.56
N ALA A 48 21.75 17.32 42.69
CA ALA A 48 21.03 17.68 43.93
C ALA A 48 20.89 16.51 44.92
N ARG A 49 20.93 15.26 44.46
CA ARG A 49 20.79 14.06 45.29
C ARG A 49 21.35 12.80 44.61
N VAL A 50 21.48 11.71 45.39
CA VAL A 50 21.82 10.40 44.84
C VAL A 50 20.67 9.86 44.04
N VAL A 51 20.93 9.49 42.79
CA VAL A 51 20.00 8.80 41.89
C VAL A 51 20.64 7.52 41.34
N GLN A 52 19.81 6.53 40.99
CA GLN A 52 20.24 5.40 40.21
C GLN A 52 19.98 5.71 38.72
N THR A 53 20.76 5.15 37.81
CA THR A 53 20.59 5.31 36.38
C THR A 53 20.40 3.96 35.67
N CYS A 54 19.83 3.96 34.50
CA CYS A 54 19.72 2.78 33.64
C CYS A 54 20.72 2.81 32.48
N ASP A 55 21.64 3.75 32.40
CA ASP A 55 22.58 3.90 31.30
C ASP A 55 23.47 2.66 31.07
N ASP A 56 23.80 1.91 32.12
CA ASP A 56 24.56 0.68 32.06
C ASP A 56 23.82 -0.46 31.32
N LEU A 57 22.50 -0.43 31.29
CA LEU A 57 21.66 -1.45 30.65
C LEU A 57 21.64 -1.35 29.12
N TYR A 58 22.01 -0.20 28.54
CA TYR A 58 22.09 -0.01 27.10
C TYR A 58 23.21 -0.78 26.39
N LYS A 59 23.94 -1.61 27.14
CA LYS A 59 24.95 -2.55 26.63
C LYS A 59 24.35 -3.90 26.21
N GLN A 60 23.05 -4.13 26.41
CA GLN A 60 22.36 -5.35 25.98
C GLN A 60 22.35 -5.51 24.45
N ALA A 61 22.11 -6.72 23.97
CA ALA A 61 22.17 -7.03 22.54
C ALA A 61 20.99 -6.41 21.76
N THR A 62 19.84 -6.26 22.40
CA THR A 62 18.62 -5.70 21.77
C THR A 62 17.98 -4.64 22.66
N PHE A 63 17.27 -3.73 22.04
CA PHE A 63 16.47 -2.73 22.78
C PHE A 63 15.36 -3.37 23.63
N GLU A 64 14.82 -4.50 23.21
CA GLU A 64 13.80 -5.23 23.98
C GLU A 64 14.36 -5.71 25.31
N GLU A 65 15.55 -6.34 25.29
CA GLU A 65 16.26 -6.74 26.51
C GLU A 65 16.59 -5.56 27.42
N VAL A 66 16.98 -4.42 26.83
CA VAL A 66 17.21 -3.18 27.60
C VAL A 66 15.95 -2.77 28.38
N TYR A 67 14.81 -2.73 27.70
CA TYR A 67 13.56 -2.26 28.33
C TYR A 67 13.01 -3.25 29.36
N ASP A 68 13.19 -4.54 29.15
CA ASP A 68 12.83 -5.56 30.14
C ASP A 68 13.74 -5.48 31.38
N ALA A 69 15.05 -5.32 31.21
CA ALA A 69 16.00 -5.13 32.29
C ALA A 69 15.75 -3.83 33.10
N ILE A 70 15.35 -2.75 32.42
CA ILE A 70 14.90 -1.51 33.10
C ILE A 70 13.66 -1.78 33.92
N ALA A 71 12.66 -2.47 33.37
CA ALA A 71 11.44 -2.78 34.11
C ALA A 71 11.73 -3.65 35.35
N ASP A 72 12.60 -4.65 35.23
CA ASP A 72 13.03 -5.50 36.34
C ASP A 72 13.72 -4.67 37.43
N ARG A 73 14.69 -3.83 37.08
CA ARG A 73 15.40 -2.94 38.02
C ARG A 73 14.43 -2.04 38.79
N VAL A 74 13.45 -1.45 38.11
CA VAL A 74 12.47 -0.54 38.71
C VAL A 74 11.49 -1.29 39.63
N ILE A 75 11.03 -2.48 39.22
CA ILE A 75 10.15 -3.33 40.03
C ILE A 75 10.90 -3.78 41.31
N ASP A 76 12.12 -4.28 41.16
CA ASP A 76 12.95 -4.71 42.32
C ASP A 76 13.20 -3.58 43.32
N ALA A 77 13.40 -2.35 42.85
CA ALA A 77 13.54 -1.20 43.71
C ALA A 77 12.23 -0.88 44.43
N SER A 78 11.10 -0.96 43.73
CA SER A 78 9.78 -0.66 44.32
C SER A 78 9.35 -1.66 45.41
N GLN A 79 9.83 -2.88 45.36
CA GLN A 79 9.61 -3.88 46.41
C GLN A 79 10.37 -3.54 47.72
N ARG A 80 11.43 -2.70 47.64
CA ARG A 80 12.25 -2.30 48.78
C ARG A 80 11.81 -0.98 49.43
N GLY A 81 10.92 -0.23 48.77
CA GLY A 81 10.41 1.03 49.33
C GLY A 81 9.85 1.96 48.23
N LYS A 82 9.47 3.18 48.66
CA LYS A 82 9.00 4.19 47.73
C LYS A 82 9.99 4.44 46.61
N THR A 83 9.54 4.27 45.37
CA THR A 83 10.40 4.37 44.20
C THR A 83 9.75 5.27 43.14
N ILE A 84 10.54 6.18 42.59
CA ILE A 84 10.18 7.00 41.44
C ILE A 84 11.06 6.56 40.27
N TYR A 85 10.43 6.18 39.17
CA TYR A 85 11.09 6.03 37.89
C TYR A 85 10.89 7.31 37.08
N ALA A 86 11.98 8.03 36.82
CA ALA A 86 11.95 9.31 36.11
C ALA A 86 12.47 9.15 34.70
N VAL A 87 11.64 9.56 33.73
CA VAL A 87 11.88 9.39 32.27
C VAL A 87 12.00 10.74 31.58
N PRO A 88 12.74 10.85 30.48
CA PRO A 88 12.73 12.02 29.60
C PRO A 88 11.32 12.33 29.08
N GLY A 89 10.98 13.61 28.94
CA GLY A 89 9.68 14.02 28.40
C GLY A 89 8.50 13.57 29.24
N SER A 90 7.48 12.99 28.58
CA SER A 90 6.28 12.45 29.23
C SER A 90 6.38 10.93 29.36
N ALA A 91 5.99 10.41 30.51
CA ALA A 91 5.93 8.97 30.77
C ALA A 91 4.96 8.19 29.80
N LEU A 92 4.08 8.91 29.13
CA LEU A 92 3.08 8.32 28.23
C LEU A 92 3.46 8.35 26.73
N VAL A 93 4.50 9.08 26.37
CA VAL A 93 4.84 9.32 24.97
C VAL A 93 6.26 8.81 24.68
N GLY A 94 6.36 7.76 23.87
CA GLY A 94 7.62 7.22 23.39
C GLY A 94 8.43 6.38 24.39
N GLU A 95 7.87 6.04 25.56
CA GLU A 95 8.57 5.33 26.62
C GLU A 95 8.21 3.84 26.69
N LEU A 96 8.96 3.00 25.98
CA LEU A 96 8.72 1.55 25.93
C LEU A 96 8.94 0.86 27.27
N ALA A 97 9.91 1.31 28.09
CA ALA A 97 10.10 0.79 29.46
C ALA A 97 8.87 1.02 30.34
N VAL A 98 8.19 2.16 30.17
CA VAL A 98 6.94 2.45 30.89
C VAL A 98 5.82 1.53 30.43
N ALA A 99 5.73 1.22 29.14
CA ALA A 99 4.76 0.25 28.62
C ALA A 99 4.96 -1.15 29.26
N ARG A 100 6.21 -1.60 29.44
CA ARG A 100 6.53 -2.86 30.15
C ARG A 100 6.13 -2.80 31.62
N LEU A 101 6.38 -1.70 32.29
CA LEU A 101 6.03 -1.50 33.72
C LEU A 101 4.51 -1.53 33.95
N ARG A 102 3.72 -0.90 33.06
CA ARG A 102 2.25 -0.89 33.14
C ARG A 102 1.63 -2.28 33.05
N GLY A 103 2.23 -3.18 32.32
CA GLY A 103 1.76 -4.57 32.24
C GLY A 103 2.14 -5.43 33.46
N ARG A 104 3.03 -4.96 34.32
CA ARG A 104 3.66 -5.75 35.39
C ARG A 104 3.53 -5.13 36.80
N SER A 105 2.99 -3.92 36.94
CA SER A 105 2.88 -3.20 38.23
C SER A 105 1.67 -2.25 38.24
N ASP A 106 1.23 -1.90 39.49
CA ASP A 106 0.20 -0.90 39.75
C ASP A 106 0.82 0.52 39.87
N ALA A 107 1.80 0.85 39.04
CA ALA A 107 2.51 2.11 39.09
C ALA A 107 1.58 3.31 38.86
N VAL A 108 1.70 4.33 39.70
CA VAL A 108 1.02 5.61 39.52
C VAL A 108 1.83 6.48 38.56
N MET A 109 1.22 6.93 37.48
CA MET A 109 1.86 7.84 36.53
C MET A 109 1.46 9.27 36.80
N LEU A 110 2.47 10.15 36.89
CA LEU A 110 2.27 11.58 36.98
C LEU A 110 2.42 12.18 35.56
N ALA A 111 1.46 13.05 35.21
CA ALA A 111 1.53 13.79 33.96
C ALA A 111 2.78 14.69 33.97
N GLY A 112 3.48 14.69 32.84
CA GLY A 112 4.65 15.55 32.59
C GLY A 112 4.52 16.19 31.22
N GLU A 113 5.20 17.31 31.00
CA GLU A 113 5.28 17.97 29.70
C GLU A 113 5.89 17.01 28.68
N SER A 114 5.20 16.82 27.55
CA SER A 114 5.69 16.02 26.43
C SER A 114 6.60 16.85 25.52
N PHE A 115 7.54 16.19 24.83
CA PHE A 115 8.25 16.86 23.74
C PHE A 115 7.27 17.32 22.65
N VAL A 116 6.10 16.69 22.55
CA VAL A 116 5.04 17.09 21.60
C VAL A 116 4.51 18.46 21.94
N ASP A 117 4.25 18.76 23.22
CA ASP A 117 3.77 20.08 23.66
C ASP A 117 4.80 21.16 23.31
N ALA A 118 6.08 20.89 23.59
CA ALA A 118 7.16 21.81 23.26
C ALA A 118 7.32 22.01 21.73
N LEU A 119 7.21 20.93 20.95
CA LEU A 119 7.27 20.99 19.50
C LEU A 119 6.10 21.78 18.92
N LEU A 120 4.88 21.53 19.39
CA LEU A 120 3.68 22.25 18.92
C LEU A 120 3.78 23.75 19.25
N ALA A 121 4.31 24.11 20.42
CA ALA A 121 4.58 25.49 20.77
C ALA A 121 5.62 26.13 19.84
N ALA A 122 6.69 25.38 19.48
CA ALA A 122 7.75 25.85 18.59
C ALA A 122 7.24 26.10 17.15
N VAL A 123 6.33 25.27 16.65
CA VAL A 123 5.75 25.42 15.30
C VAL A 123 4.44 26.24 15.28
N GLY A 124 3.90 26.61 16.45
CA GLY A 124 2.69 27.43 16.56
C GLY A 124 1.41 26.70 16.10
N TYR A 125 1.29 25.38 16.36
CA TYR A 125 0.17 24.58 15.92
C TYR A 125 -0.75 24.15 17.08
N ASP A 126 -2.08 24.33 16.90
CA ASP A 126 -3.12 23.84 17.80
C ASP A 126 -3.71 22.52 17.29
N PRO A 127 -3.50 21.37 17.99
CA PRO A 127 -4.02 20.10 17.54
C PRO A 127 -5.53 19.94 17.59
N LEU A 128 -6.27 20.86 18.23
CA LEU A 128 -7.73 20.84 18.23
C LEU A 128 -8.33 21.36 16.93
N ASP A 129 -7.56 22.10 16.13
CA ASP A 129 -8.04 22.65 14.85
C ASP A 129 -8.32 21.54 13.81
N ARG A 130 -7.29 20.71 13.50
CA ARG A 130 -7.40 19.65 12.48
C ARG A 130 -6.86 18.30 12.94
N GLY A 131 -6.72 18.11 14.26
CA GLY A 131 -6.12 16.91 14.82
C GLY A 131 -4.60 16.89 14.68
N LEU A 132 -3.98 15.81 15.14
CA LEU A 132 -2.54 15.58 15.06
C LEU A 132 -2.26 14.09 14.96
N ARG A 133 -1.50 13.67 13.97
CA ARG A 133 -0.91 12.34 13.90
C ARG A 133 0.50 12.37 14.47
N ILE A 134 0.86 11.36 15.25
CA ILE A 134 2.22 11.20 15.76
C ILE A 134 2.77 9.86 15.28
N LEU A 135 3.89 9.88 14.60
CA LEU A 135 4.56 8.72 14.03
C LEU A 135 5.94 8.53 14.67
N ASN A 136 6.38 7.27 14.70
CA ASN A 136 7.73 6.92 15.10
C ASN A 136 8.58 6.71 13.83
N GLY A 137 9.68 7.46 13.66
CA GLY A 137 10.54 7.39 12.49
C GLY A 137 11.13 6.01 12.23
N HIS A 138 11.42 5.22 13.27
CA HIS A 138 11.89 3.84 13.12
C HIS A 138 10.79 2.82 12.75
N ARG A 139 9.50 3.19 12.83
CA ARG A 139 8.36 2.28 12.65
C ARG A 139 7.24 2.97 11.89
N LEU A 140 7.56 3.46 10.70
CA LEU A 140 6.53 4.02 9.83
C LEU A 140 5.54 2.92 9.38
N PRO A 141 4.24 3.21 9.38
CA PRO A 141 3.23 2.24 8.96
C PRO A 141 3.32 1.93 7.46
N TYR A 142 2.77 0.79 7.06
CA TYR A 142 2.48 0.47 5.67
C TYR A 142 1.03 -0.05 5.56
N PRO A 143 0.20 0.50 4.68
CA PRO A 143 0.46 1.68 3.88
C PRO A 143 0.61 2.93 4.75
N MET A 144 1.40 3.90 4.27
CA MET A 144 1.51 5.21 4.93
C MET A 144 0.46 6.15 4.36
N VAL A 145 -0.40 6.66 5.23
CA VAL A 145 -1.46 7.62 4.88
C VAL A 145 -1.22 8.88 5.69
N ILE A 146 -1.07 10.00 5.01
CA ILE A 146 -0.93 11.33 5.64
C ILE A 146 -2.09 12.19 5.15
N ASP A 147 -3.04 12.41 6.04
CA ASP A 147 -4.30 13.10 5.76
C ASP A 147 -4.42 14.45 6.51
N GLY A 148 -3.36 14.85 7.20
CA GLY A 148 -3.31 16.10 7.94
C GLY A 148 -2.03 16.29 8.72
N PRO A 149 -2.02 17.24 9.68
CA PRO A 149 -0.87 17.60 10.47
C PRO A 149 -0.23 16.41 11.16
N THR A 150 1.07 16.23 10.97
CA THR A 150 1.79 15.06 11.42
C THR A 150 3.12 15.42 12.06
N VAL A 151 3.37 14.85 13.23
CA VAL A 151 4.67 14.85 13.91
C VAL A 151 5.35 13.49 13.66
N VAL A 152 6.61 13.51 13.25
CA VAL A 152 7.46 12.32 13.25
C VAL A 152 8.56 12.50 14.27
N ALA A 153 8.61 11.61 15.25
CA ALA A 153 9.59 11.60 16.33
C ALA A 153 10.63 10.49 16.15
N HIS A 154 11.66 10.48 16.98
CA HIS A 154 12.77 9.52 16.93
C HIS A 154 13.54 9.58 15.60
N LEU A 155 13.95 10.78 15.20
CA LEU A 155 14.79 11.04 14.05
C LEU A 155 16.26 11.16 14.48
N ASP A 156 16.74 10.16 15.19
CA ASP A 156 18.02 10.14 15.91
C ASP A 156 19.22 9.80 15.02
N LEU A 157 18.99 9.19 13.86
CA LEU A 157 20.03 8.78 12.90
C LEU A 157 19.81 9.41 11.53
N PRO A 158 20.87 9.83 10.82
CA PRO A 158 20.75 10.38 9.45
C PRO A 158 19.99 9.46 8.48
N VAL A 159 20.22 8.14 8.56
CA VAL A 159 19.53 7.17 7.69
C VAL A 159 18.02 7.12 7.98
N VAL A 160 17.61 7.29 9.25
CA VAL A 160 16.18 7.31 9.62
C VAL A 160 15.51 8.59 9.11
N LEU A 161 16.15 9.75 9.31
CA LEU A 161 15.61 11.01 8.81
C LEU A 161 15.50 11.03 7.28
N ALA A 162 16.48 10.49 6.57
CA ALA A 162 16.46 10.36 5.12
C ALA A 162 15.33 9.40 4.65
N ASP A 163 15.17 8.23 5.27
CA ASP A 163 14.08 7.28 4.94
C ASP A 163 12.70 7.89 5.19
N VAL A 164 12.53 8.57 6.34
CA VAL A 164 11.29 9.27 6.67
C VAL A 164 10.95 10.32 5.63
N SER A 165 11.90 11.19 5.26
CA SER A 165 11.70 12.24 4.26
C SER A 165 11.34 11.66 2.89
N SER A 166 12.07 10.64 2.46
CA SER A 166 11.80 9.93 1.18
C SER A 166 10.43 9.25 1.14
N ARG A 167 9.99 8.64 2.23
CA ARG A 167 8.67 7.97 2.29
C ARG A 167 7.52 8.96 2.38
N LEU A 168 7.70 10.03 3.15
CA LEU A 168 6.68 11.07 3.28
C LEU A 168 6.50 11.83 1.96
N SER A 169 7.56 12.15 1.23
CA SER A 169 7.47 12.87 -0.05
C SER A 169 6.59 12.18 -1.10
N ARG A 170 6.41 10.85 -0.99
CA ARG A 170 5.54 10.06 -1.88
C ARG A 170 4.04 10.15 -1.55
N VAL A 171 3.69 10.60 -0.35
CA VAL A 171 2.30 10.57 0.16
C VAL A 171 1.76 11.93 0.58
N VAL A 172 2.55 12.99 0.35
CA VAL A 172 2.16 14.39 0.53
C VAL A 172 2.29 15.15 -0.79
N ALA A 173 1.63 16.28 -0.90
CA ALA A 173 1.74 17.13 -2.09
C ALA A 173 3.19 17.60 -2.30
N GLU A 174 3.60 17.73 -3.56
CA GLU A 174 4.90 18.29 -3.94
C GLU A 174 5.11 19.68 -3.31
N GLY A 175 6.35 19.96 -2.90
CA GLY A 175 6.70 21.22 -2.25
C GLY A 175 6.22 21.35 -0.79
N THR A 176 5.68 20.29 -0.19
CA THR A 176 5.33 20.30 1.24
C THR A 176 6.55 20.67 2.09
N ILE A 177 6.40 21.70 2.93
CA ILE A 177 7.45 22.16 3.83
C ILE A 177 7.45 21.32 5.12
N ALA A 178 8.60 20.77 5.46
CA ALA A 178 8.88 20.13 6.72
C ALA A 178 9.55 21.12 7.68
N SER A 179 9.05 21.21 8.91
CA SER A 179 9.72 21.91 10.02
C SER A 179 10.48 20.87 10.86
N ILE A 180 11.80 20.88 10.76
CA ILE A 180 12.68 20.05 11.58
C ILE A 180 12.96 20.81 12.86
N VAL A 181 12.46 20.27 13.97
CA VAL A 181 12.62 20.88 15.30
C VAL A 181 13.63 20.08 16.11
N ILE A 182 14.71 20.73 16.49
CA ILE A 182 15.80 20.14 17.28
C ILE A 182 15.76 20.77 18.66
N ASN A 183 15.88 19.95 19.70
CA ASN A 183 15.85 20.39 21.10
C ASN A 183 14.61 21.19 21.48
N ALA A 184 13.42 20.82 21.00
CA ALA A 184 12.17 21.50 21.32
C ALA A 184 12.01 21.78 22.83
N GLY A 185 11.70 23.01 23.20
CA GLY A 185 11.56 23.48 24.56
C GLY A 185 12.90 23.63 25.34
N GLY A 186 14.03 23.40 24.72
CA GLY A 186 15.36 23.58 25.30
C GLY A 186 15.97 24.96 25.00
N PRO A 187 17.08 25.31 25.67
CA PRO A 187 17.77 26.59 25.44
C PRO A 187 18.42 26.66 24.04
N ASP A 188 18.71 25.50 23.46
CA ASP A 188 19.33 25.35 22.11
C ASP A 188 18.28 24.88 21.10
N GLU A 189 17.02 25.32 21.24
CA GLU A 189 15.96 25.02 20.27
C GLU A 189 16.31 25.61 18.92
N LEU A 190 16.24 24.78 17.88
CA LEU A 190 16.46 25.18 16.49
C LEU A 190 15.34 24.63 15.61
N ILE A 191 14.80 25.49 14.75
CA ILE A 191 13.80 25.12 13.76
C ILE A 191 14.39 25.38 12.37
N VAL A 192 14.45 24.31 11.55
CA VAL A 192 14.89 24.38 10.16
C VAL A 192 13.72 24.01 9.27
N GLN A 193 13.37 24.87 8.31
CA GLN A 193 12.31 24.59 7.35
C GLN A 193 12.92 24.30 5.98
N ALA A 194 12.46 23.21 5.36
CA ALA A 194 12.87 22.80 4.02
C ALA A 194 11.75 22.05 3.31
N PRO A 195 11.71 22.04 1.97
CA PRO A 195 10.91 21.06 1.24
C PRO A 195 11.26 19.65 1.72
N ILE A 196 10.23 18.81 1.88
CA ILE A 196 10.39 17.50 2.52
C ILE A 196 11.38 16.58 1.82
N ASP A 197 11.49 16.70 0.51
CA ASP A 197 12.43 15.98 -0.35
C ASP A 197 13.87 16.53 -0.30
N GLN A 198 14.09 17.70 0.34
CA GLN A 198 15.36 18.38 0.46
C GLN A 198 15.85 18.50 1.92
N VAL A 199 15.22 17.79 2.84
CA VAL A 199 15.61 17.80 4.25
C VAL A 199 17.03 17.25 4.41
N ASP A 200 17.92 18.05 5.03
CA ASP A 200 19.27 17.61 5.33
C ASP A 200 19.27 16.55 6.45
N SER A 201 19.67 15.34 6.12
CA SER A 201 19.78 14.24 7.07
C SER A 201 20.81 14.47 8.18
N GLY A 202 21.74 15.41 7.99
CA GLY A 202 22.69 15.84 9.02
C GLY A 202 22.03 16.52 10.23
N LEU A 203 20.75 16.92 10.15
CA LEU A 203 19.98 17.47 11.25
C LEU A 203 19.48 16.38 12.26
N ALA A 204 19.74 15.10 11.99
CA ALA A 204 19.34 14.00 12.84
C ALA A 204 20.03 14.06 14.21
N SER A 205 19.26 13.91 15.27
CA SER A 205 19.77 13.77 16.64
C SER A 205 18.72 13.11 17.53
N VAL A 206 19.10 12.62 18.68
CA VAL A 206 18.18 12.02 19.69
C VAL A 206 17.03 12.94 20.11
N ARG A 207 17.12 14.23 19.80
CA ARG A 207 16.12 15.25 20.14
C ARG A 207 15.56 15.95 18.89
N THR A 208 15.69 15.31 17.72
CA THR A 208 15.13 15.80 16.46
C THR A 208 13.74 15.20 16.24
N SER A 209 12.82 16.06 15.87
CA SER A 209 11.46 15.70 15.41
C SER A 209 11.12 16.53 14.18
N MET A 210 10.22 16.02 13.36
CA MET A 210 9.72 16.70 12.16
C MET A 210 8.24 17.00 12.37
N PHE A 211 7.80 18.19 11.97
CA PHE A 211 6.39 18.54 11.82
C PHE A 211 6.10 18.87 10.35
N ILE A 212 5.02 18.34 9.84
CA ILE A 212 4.46 18.67 8.53
C ILE A 212 2.97 18.96 8.67
N ASP A 213 2.48 19.90 7.86
CA ASP A 213 1.07 20.18 7.68
C ASP A 213 0.76 20.20 6.18
N PRO A 214 0.68 19.00 5.58
CA PRO A 214 0.60 18.89 4.14
C PRO A 214 -0.83 18.92 3.62
N SER A 215 -0.99 19.28 2.34
CA SER A 215 -2.09 18.77 1.55
C SER A 215 -1.84 17.28 1.27
N PRO A 216 -2.87 16.42 1.36
CA PRO A 216 -2.71 15.01 1.07
C PRO A 216 -2.22 14.75 -0.35
N GLY A 217 -1.29 13.81 -0.47
CA GLY A 217 -0.82 13.21 -1.72
C GLY A 217 -1.23 11.74 -1.81
N GLY A 218 -0.61 11.01 -2.73
CA GLY A 218 -0.86 9.59 -2.94
C GLY A 218 -2.35 9.27 -3.13
N MET A 219 -2.82 8.16 -2.57
CA MET A 219 -4.21 7.70 -2.73
C MET A 219 -5.22 8.72 -2.18
N VAL A 220 -4.99 9.31 -1.01
CA VAL A 220 -5.90 10.29 -0.42
C VAL A 220 -5.98 11.54 -1.29
N GLY A 221 -4.84 12.03 -1.76
CA GLY A 221 -4.76 13.16 -2.69
C GLY A 221 -5.49 12.89 -4.00
N ALA A 222 -5.29 11.71 -4.59
CA ALA A 222 -5.98 11.31 -5.83
C ALA A 222 -7.51 11.28 -5.67
N ILE A 223 -8.01 10.75 -4.54
CA ILE A 223 -9.45 10.76 -4.20
C ILE A 223 -9.98 12.19 -4.12
N GLN A 224 -9.26 13.08 -3.44
CA GLN A 224 -9.67 14.49 -3.28
C GLN A 224 -9.63 15.26 -4.60
N VAL A 225 -8.59 15.04 -5.42
CA VAL A 225 -8.46 15.64 -6.75
C VAL A 225 -9.63 15.18 -7.64
N MET A 226 -9.95 13.88 -7.66
CA MET A 226 -11.08 13.36 -8.43
C MET A 226 -12.42 13.98 -7.97
N ALA A 227 -12.64 14.10 -6.67
CA ALA A 227 -13.84 14.72 -6.13
C ALA A 227 -13.96 16.20 -6.61
N ARG A 228 -12.86 16.94 -6.56
CA ARG A 228 -12.79 18.32 -7.01
C ARG A 228 -12.99 18.46 -8.52
N LEU A 229 -12.39 17.59 -9.32
CA LEU A 229 -12.61 17.57 -10.78
C LEU A 229 -14.08 17.35 -11.12
N ARG A 230 -14.74 16.43 -10.43
CA ARG A 230 -16.20 16.19 -10.61
C ARG A 230 -17.06 17.39 -10.23
N GLU A 231 -16.60 18.29 -9.39
CA GLU A 231 -17.31 19.49 -8.98
C GLU A 231 -17.00 20.70 -9.89
N GLU A 232 -15.75 20.88 -10.29
CA GLU A 232 -15.26 22.10 -10.93
C GLU A 232 -15.02 21.95 -12.44
N CYS A 233 -14.57 20.76 -12.92
CA CYS A 233 -14.27 20.58 -14.34
C CYS A 233 -15.55 20.33 -15.17
N PRO A 234 -15.82 21.13 -16.21
CA PRO A 234 -17.03 20.98 -17.03
C PRO A 234 -17.10 19.66 -17.80
N TRP A 235 -15.96 19.05 -18.12
CA TRP A 235 -15.90 17.77 -18.83
C TRP A 235 -16.15 16.62 -17.86
N ASP A 236 -15.39 16.56 -16.76
CA ASP A 236 -15.53 15.50 -15.76
C ASP A 236 -16.94 15.42 -15.19
N ARG A 237 -17.55 16.59 -14.90
CA ARG A 237 -18.90 16.69 -14.35
C ARG A 237 -19.98 16.06 -15.23
N LYS A 238 -19.78 16.01 -16.55
CA LYS A 238 -20.74 15.45 -17.52
C LYS A 238 -20.61 13.93 -17.67
N GLN A 239 -19.51 13.32 -17.22
CA GLN A 239 -19.30 11.91 -17.42
C GLN A 239 -20.29 11.06 -16.61
N THR A 240 -20.69 9.93 -17.20
CA THR A 240 -21.53 8.88 -16.61
C THR A 240 -20.78 7.56 -16.64
N HIS A 241 -21.30 6.53 -15.95
CA HIS A 241 -20.74 5.19 -16.03
C HIS A 241 -20.63 4.70 -17.50
N GLU A 242 -21.65 4.98 -18.31
CA GLU A 242 -21.72 4.55 -19.71
C GLU A 242 -20.73 5.30 -20.58
N SER A 243 -20.57 6.62 -20.38
CA SER A 243 -19.66 7.43 -21.20
C SER A 243 -18.19 7.06 -21.02
N LEU A 244 -17.82 6.54 -19.85
CA LEU A 244 -16.47 6.15 -19.49
C LEU A 244 -16.11 4.71 -19.88
N VAL A 245 -17.06 3.89 -20.35
CA VAL A 245 -16.78 2.50 -20.74
C VAL A 245 -15.67 2.40 -21.78
N LYS A 246 -15.68 3.30 -22.76
CA LYS A 246 -14.65 3.33 -23.82
C LYS A 246 -13.27 3.57 -23.21
N ASN A 247 -13.14 4.56 -22.35
CA ASN A 247 -11.86 4.90 -21.69
C ASN A 247 -11.38 3.73 -20.83
N LEU A 248 -12.25 3.14 -19.99
CA LEU A 248 -11.88 1.98 -19.17
C LEU A 248 -11.30 0.82 -20.00
N ILE A 249 -11.86 0.56 -21.18
CA ILE A 249 -11.36 -0.48 -22.11
C ILE A 249 -10.00 -0.07 -22.66
N GLU A 250 -9.83 1.19 -23.08
CA GLU A 250 -8.61 1.77 -23.63
C GLU A 250 -7.47 1.65 -22.60
N GLU A 251 -7.62 2.20 -21.40
CA GLU A 251 -6.64 2.13 -20.31
C GLU A 251 -6.28 0.67 -19.94
N THR A 252 -7.27 -0.23 -19.97
CA THR A 252 -7.00 -1.65 -19.71
C THR A 252 -6.08 -2.25 -20.76
N TYR A 253 -6.21 -1.86 -22.02
CA TYR A 253 -5.37 -2.35 -23.10
C TYR A 253 -3.98 -1.71 -23.10
N GLU A 254 -3.87 -0.43 -22.77
CA GLU A 254 -2.60 0.27 -22.58
C GLU A 254 -1.80 -0.32 -21.43
N LEU A 255 -2.46 -0.66 -20.32
CA LEU A 255 -1.84 -1.40 -19.23
C LEU A 255 -1.30 -2.79 -19.67
N VAL A 256 -2.05 -3.54 -20.51
CA VAL A 256 -1.58 -4.83 -21.04
C VAL A 256 -0.34 -4.64 -21.92
N GLU A 257 -0.28 -3.57 -22.72
CA GLU A 257 0.89 -3.22 -23.53
C GLU A 257 2.09 -2.84 -22.67
N ALA A 258 1.88 -2.00 -21.64
CA ALA A 258 2.92 -1.61 -20.69
C ALA A 258 3.52 -2.80 -19.95
N ILE A 259 2.71 -3.78 -19.53
CA ILE A 259 3.18 -5.05 -18.97
C ILE A 259 4.08 -5.80 -19.97
N GLY A 260 3.69 -5.82 -21.26
CA GLY A 260 4.46 -6.48 -22.31
C GLY A 260 5.78 -5.78 -22.66
N SER A 261 5.85 -4.45 -22.47
CA SER A 261 7.05 -3.65 -22.77
C SER A 261 8.19 -3.85 -21.76
N GLY A 262 7.88 -4.25 -20.52
CA GLY A 262 8.84 -4.36 -19.42
C GLY A 262 9.33 -3.02 -18.87
N SER A 263 8.71 -1.89 -19.26
CA SER A 263 9.03 -0.55 -18.75
C SER A 263 8.29 -0.26 -17.46
N GLU A 264 9.03 -0.12 -16.34
CA GLU A 264 8.43 0.18 -15.02
C GLU A 264 7.70 1.53 -15.02
N GLY A 265 8.22 2.55 -15.73
CA GLY A 265 7.58 3.87 -15.79
C GLY A 265 6.26 3.84 -16.55
N GLN A 266 6.19 3.14 -17.69
CA GLN A 266 4.93 2.96 -18.43
C GLN A 266 3.92 2.16 -17.60
N LEU A 267 4.39 1.11 -16.92
CA LEU A 267 3.53 0.30 -16.05
C LEU A 267 2.93 1.14 -14.90
N GLU A 268 3.71 2.04 -14.31
CA GLU A 268 3.25 2.95 -13.25
C GLU A 268 2.18 3.93 -13.77
N ASP A 269 2.39 4.52 -14.95
CA ASP A 269 1.46 5.45 -15.60
C ASP A 269 0.12 4.75 -15.90
N GLU A 270 0.15 3.61 -16.58
CA GLU A 270 -1.07 2.90 -16.97
C GLU A 270 -1.84 2.30 -15.79
N LEU A 271 -1.14 1.89 -14.73
CA LEU A 271 -1.79 1.53 -13.46
C LEU A 271 -2.50 2.74 -12.83
N GLY A 272 -1.93 3.94 -12.99
CA GLY A 272 -2.54 5.19 -12.57
C GLY A 272 -3.83 5.48 -13.35
N ASP A 273 -3.85 5.26 -14.66
CA ASP A 273 -5.02 5.50 -15.51
C ASP A 273 -6.14 4.48 -15.27
N VAL A 274 -5.81 3.21 -15.04
CA VAL A 274 -6.80 2.23 -14.56
C VAL A 274 -7.35 2.61 -13.18
N LEU A 275 -6.51 3.09 -12.26
CA LEU A 275 -6.95 3.59 -10.96
C LEU A 275 -7.85 4.83 -11.12
N LEU A 276 -7.55 5.74 -12.05
CA LEU A 276 -8.41 6.89 -12.37
C LEU A 276 -9.82 6.43 -12.72
N GLN A 277 -9.98 5.38 -13.54
CA GLN A 277 -11.30 4.85 -13.88
C GLN A 277 -12.05 4.34 -12.63
N VAL A 278 -11.36 3.66 -11.71
CA VAL A 278 -11.95 3.19 -10.46
C VAL A 278 -12.41 4.38 -9.60
N LEU A 279 -11.56 5.40 -9.43
CA LEU A 279 -11.90 6.61 -8.67
C LEU A 279 -13.05 7.39 -9.30
N PHE A 280 -13.07 7.48 -10.62
CA PHE A 280 -14.10 8.18 -11.37
C PHE A 280 -15.47 7.51 -11.16
N HIS A 281 -15.55 6.21 -11.39
CA HIS A 281 -16.78 5.44 -11.20
C HIS A 281 -17.26 5.47 -9.75
N SER A 282 -16.36 5.37 -8.78
CA SER A 282 -16.70 5.45 -7.36
C SER A 282 -17.23 6.85 -6.97
N ASN A 283 -16.66 7.91 -7.58
CA ASN A 283 -17.13 9.26 -7.32
C ASN A 283 -18.51 9.55 -7.94
N ILE A 284 -18.80 9.01 -9.13
CA ILE A 284 -20.14 9.06 -9.75
C ILE A 284 -21.16 8.38 -8.81
N ALA A 285 -20.84 7.20 -8.29
CA ALA A 285 -21.71 6.47 -7.36
C ALA A 285 -21.91 7.25 -6.04
N ARG A 286 -20.86 7.86 -5.50
CA ARG A 286 -20.93 8.73 -4.31
C ARG A 286 -21.89 9.89 -4.50
N GLN A 287 -21.90 10.54 -5.66
CA GLN A 287 -22.80 11.65 -5.97
C GLN A 287 -24.28 11.26 -6.00
N THR A 288 -24.57 9.97 -6.27
CA THR A 288 -25.93 9.42 -6.21
C THR A 288 -26.28 8.82 -4.84
N GLY A 289 -25.32 8.78 -3.91
CA GLY A 289 -25.49 8.18 -2.58
C GLY A 289 -25.54 6.65 -2.60
N ALA A 290 -25.02 6.00 -3.65
CA ALA A 290 -25.04 4.55 -3.78
C ALA A 290 -23.90 3.88 -3.01
N PHE A 291 -22.68 4.28 -3.26
CA PHE A 291 -21.44 3.83 -2.59
C PHE A 291 -20.29 4.79 -2.95
N ASP A 292 -19.17 4.67 -2.26
CA ASP A 292 -17.94 5.41 -2.56
C ASP A 292 -16.71 4.50 -2.70
N ILE A 293 -15.52 5.10 -2.77
CA ILE A 293 -14.27 4.35 -2.93
C ILE A 293 -13.93 3.49 -1.71
N GLU A 294 -14.32 3.92 -0.50
CA GLU A 294 -14.10 3.13 0.72
C GLU A 294 -14.97 1.87 0.74
N ASP A 295 -16.21 1.98 0.27
CA ASP A 295 -17.08 0.81 0.09
C ASP A 295 -16.50 -0.18 -0.93
N VAL A 296 -15.97 0.32 -2.05
CA VAL A 296 -15.30 -0.52 -3.06
C VAL A 296 -14.08 -1.23 -2.47
N ALA A 297 -13.25 -0.50 -1.71
CA ALA A 297 -12.07 -1.05 -1.07
C ALA A 297 -12.45 -2.10 0.00
N GLU A 298 -13.49 -1.84 0.80
CA GLU A 298 -13.95 -2.77 1.84
C GLU A 298 -14.55 -4.05 1.23
N VAL A 299 -15.34 -3.94 0.18
CA VAL A 299 -15.85 -5.10 -0.57
C VAL A 299 -14.70 -5.95 -1.13
N LEU A 300 -13.66 -5.30 -1.68
CA LEU A 300 -12.47 -6.01 -2.14
C LEU A 300 -11.72 -6.69 -1.00
N ARG A 301 -11.47 -5.98 0.11
CA ARG A 301 -10.81 -6.50 1.30
C ARG A 301 -11.52 -7.73 1.85
N GLN A 302 -12.83 -7.66 2.04
CA GLN A 302 -13.65 -8.79 2.54
C GLN A 302 -13.59 -9.99 1.59
N LYS A 303 -13.65 -9.74 0.28
CA LYS A 303 -13.53 -10.79 -0.75
C LYS A 303 -12.17 -11.48 -0.68
N LEU A 304 -11.08 -10.73 -0.56
CA LEU A 304 -9.72 -11.28 -0.48
C LEU A 304 -9.53 -12.10 0.80
N VAL A 305 -9.93 -11.58 1.96
CA VAL A 305 -9.84 -12.32 3.25
C VAL A 305 -10.63 -13.62 3.19
N ARG A 306 -11.88 -13.58 2.74
CA ARG A 306 -12.74 -14.75 2.67
C ARG A 306 -12.24 -15.83 1.71
N ARG A 307 -11.61 -15.43 0.58
CA ARG A 307 -11.11 -16.37 -0.43
C ARG A 307 -9.70 -16.89 -0.15
N HIS A 308 -9.05 -16.41 0.91
CA HIS A 308 -7.71 -16.87 1.32
C HIS A 308 -7.71 -17.37 2.78
N PRO A 309 -8.53 -18.39 3.12
CA PRO A 309 -8.63 -18.90 4.49
C PRO A 309 -7.32 -19.55 4.98
N HIS A 310 -6.42 -19.91 4.08
CA HIS A 310 -5.07 -20.39 4.38
C HIS A 310 -4.09 -19.29 4.84
N VAL A 311 -4.44 -18.01 4.63
CA VAL A 311 -3.64 -16.86 5.09
C VAL A 311 -4.28 -16.18 6.29
N PHE A 312 -5.62 -16.09 6.29
CA PHE A 312 -6.39 -15.32 7.28
C PHE A 312 -7.22 -16.18 8.23
N GLY A 313 -7.13 -17.52 8.14
CA GLY A 313 -7.80 -18.50 8.96
C GLY A 313 -6.91 -19.71 9.24
N ASP A 314 -7.51 -20.85 9.57
CA ASP A 314 -6.82 -22.06 10.03
C ASP A 314 -6.71 -23.16 8.96
N VAL A 315 -6.96 -22.86 7.69
CA VAL A 315 -6.90 -23.84 6.59
C VAL A 315 -5.43 -24.01 6.16
N GLU A 316 -4.93 -25.24 6.21
CA GLU A 316 -3.62 -25.58 5.66
C GLU A 316 -3.75 -25.98 4.19
N VAL A 317 -2.80 -25.56 3.36
CA VAL A 317 -2.69 -25.91 1.94
C VAL A 317 -1.27 -26.36 1.62
N LYS A 318 -1.14 -27.32 0.71
CA LYS A 318 0.14 -27.93 0.37
C LYS A 318 0.91 -27.18 -0.72
N ASP A 319 0.18 -26.63 -1.68
CA ASP A 319 0.74 -25.98 -2.87
C ASP A 319 -0.23 -24.96 -3.50
N ALA A 320 0.23 -24.29 -4.55
CA ALA A 320 -0.54 -23.28 -5.26
C ALA A 320 -1.76 -23.85 -6.00
N ASP A 321 -1.75 -25.11 -6.39
CA ASP A 321 -2.85 -25.75 -7.09
C ASP A 321 -4.03 -26.01 -6.13
N GLU A 322 -3.73 -26.43 -4.89
CA GLU A 322 -4.74 -26.56 -3.83
C GLU A 322 -5.35 -25.19 -3.44
N VAL A 323 -4.54 -24.12 -3.39
CA VAL A 323 -5.03 -22.76 -3.20
C VAL A 323 -6.02 -22.37 -4.30
N LYS A 324 -5.67 -22.65 -5.56
CA LYS A 324 -6.52 -22.33 -6.72
C LYS A 324 -7.83 -23.12 -6.69
N ALA A 325 -7.78 -24.39 -6.35
CA ALA A 325 -8.97 -25.24 -6.24
C ALA A 325 -9.91 -24.74 -5.12
N ASN A 326 -9.38 -24.43 -3.95
CA ASN A 326 -10.15 -23.88 -2.82
C ASN A 326 -10.77 -22.53 -3.18
N TRP A 327 -10.04 -21.67 -3.87
CA TRP A 327 -10.49 -20.36 -4.31
C TRP A 327 -11.66 -20.46 -5.31
N GLU A 328 -11.58 -21.38 -6.29
CA GLU A 328 -12.67 -21.61 -7.21
C GLU A 328 -13.91 -22.23 -6.48
N GLN A 329 -13.73 -23.15 -5.57
CA GLN A 329 -14.82 -23.72 -4.77
C GLN A 329 -15.54 -22.66 -3.93
N ILE A 330 -14.80 -21.78 -3.25
CA ILE A 330 -15.39 -20.67 -2.49
C ILE A 330 -16.18 -19.75 -3.43
N LYS A 331 -15.62 -19.42 -4.59
CA LYS A 331 -16.25 -18.59 -5.60
C LYS A 331 -17.51 -19.21 -6.20
N GLU A 332 -17.57 -20.54 -6.34
CA GLU A 332 -18.75 -21.26 -6.76
C GLU A 332 -19.85 -21.23 -5.69
N THR A 333 -19.47 -21.42 -4.43
CA THR A 333 -20.41 -21.34 -3.29
C THR A 333 -21.01 -19.92 -3.17
N GLU A 334 -20.21 -18.87 -3.36
CA GLU A 334 -20.69 -17.48 -3.40
C GLU A 334 -21.65 -17.22 -4.56
N ARG A 335 -21.46 -17.91 -5.68
CA ARG A 335 -22.30 -17.78 -6.88
C ARG A 335 -23.56 -18.64 -6.84
N GLY A 336 -23.58 -19.69 -6.02
CA GLY A 336 -24.64 -20.71 -6.00
C GLY A 336 -26.01 -20.25 -5.52
N VAL A 337 -26.09 -19.07 -4.89
CA VAL A 337 -27.36 -18.52 -4.40
C VAL A 337 -27.96 -17.60 -5.47
N GLY A 338 -28.66 -18.19 -6.49
CA GLY A 338 -29.46 -17.41 -7.43
C GLY A 338 -29.25 -17.65 -8.94
N ARG A 339 -28.48 -18.66 -9.36
CA ARG A 339 -28.32 -18.95 -10.79
C ARG A 339 -29.45 -19.75 -11.38
N GLN A 340 -30.17 -19.16 -12.34
CA GLN A 340 -31.13 -19.86 -13.19
C GLN A 340 -30.49 -20.60 -14.37
N SER A 341 -29.17 -20.36 -14.66
CA SER A 341 -28.46 -20.97 -15.79
C SER A 341 -26.97 -21.10 -15.50
N THR A 342 -26.36 -22.23 -15.88
CA THR A 342 -24.91 -22.51 -15.80
C THR A 342 -24.09 -21.44 -16.53
N LEU A 343 -24.54 -20.99 -17.69
CA LEU A 343 -23.87 -19.98 -18.51
C LEU A 343 -24.26 -18.54 -18.11
N GLY A 344 -25.21 -18.36 -17.19
CA GLY A 344 -25.67 -17.05 -16.73
C GLY A 344 -24.56 -16.21 -16.09
N GLY A 345 -24.55 -14.89 -16.34
CA GLY A 345 -23.58 -13.94 -15.75
C GLY A 345 -22.18 -13.98 -16.41
N VAL A 346 -22.03 -14.48 -17.63
CA VAL A 346 -20.88 -14.17 -18.49
C VAL A 346 -21.15 -12.80 -19.11
N PRO A 347 -20.29 -11.79 -18.83
CA PRO A 347 -20.51 -10.44 -19.34
C PRO A 347 -20.54 -10.44 -20.87
N ALA A 348 -21.54 -9.75 -21.44
CA ALA A 348 -21.68 -9.65 -22.89
C ALA A 348 -20.61 -8.76 -23.54
N GLY A 349 -20.04 -7.83 -22.76
CA GLY A 349 -19.00 -6.89 -23.21
C GLY A 349 -17.58 -7.43 -23.22
N LEU A 350 -17.35 -8.70 -22.86
CA LEU A 350 -16.01 -9.29 -22.98
C LEU A 350 -15.58 -9.39 -24.44
N PRO A 351 -14.27 -9.29 -24.77
CA PRO A 351 -13.72 -9.69 -26.06
C PRO A 351 -14.21 -11.08 -26.45
N ALA A 352 -14.43 -11.31 -27.73
CA ALA A 352 -15.13 -12.49 -28.19
C ALA A 352 -14.42 -13.81 -27.82
N LEU A 353 -13.08 -13.85 -27.93
CA LEU A 353 -12.31 -15.05 -27.59
C LEU A 353 -12.33 -15.30 -26.06
N GLU A 354 -12.18 -14.26 -25.27
CA GLU A 354 -12.27 -14.35 -23.79
C GLU A 354 -13.68 -14.79 -23.35
N ARG A 355 -14.72 -14.27 -24.00
CA ARG A 355 -16.10 -14.68 -23.72
C ARG A 355 -16.33 -16.14 -24.07
N ALA A 356 -15.84 -16.60 -25.22
CA ALA A 356 -15.91 -18.00 -25.63
C ALA A 356 -15.16 -18.92 -24.67
N ALA A 357 -13.93 -18.59 -24.28
CA ALA A 357 -13.16 -19.33 -23.30
C ALA A 357 -13.90 -19.45 -21.95
N LYS A 358 -14.54 -18.37 -21.51
CA LYS A 358 -15.29 -18.34 -20.24
C LYS A 358 -16.59 -19.16 -20.31
N VAL A 359 -17.29 -19.14 -21.43
CA VAL A 359 -18.49 -19.98 -21.66
C VAL A 359 -18.09 -21.45 -21.68
N GLN A 360 -17.06 -21.83 -22.42
CA GLN A 360 -16.57 -23.21 -22.51
C GLN A 360 -16.07 -23.74 -21.16
N ARG A 361 -15.36 -22.93 -20.38
CA ARG A 361 -14.93 -23.33 -19.01
C ARG A 361 -16.13 -23.65 -18.14
N ARG A 362 -17.21 -22.86 -18.21
CA ARG A 362 -18.42 -23.14 -17.44
C ARG A 362 -19.20 -24.36 -17.92
N ALA A 363 -19.13 -24.68 -19.22
CA ALA A 363 -19.68 -25.91 -19.74
C ALA A 363 -18.88 -27.13 -19.25
N ALA A 364 -17.55 -27.00 -19.22
CA ALA A 364 -16.64 -28.01 -18.66
C ALA A 364 -16.92 -28.29 -17.18
N ASP A 365 -17.21 -27.27 -16.36
CA ASP A 365 -17.51 -27.40 -14.92
C ASP A 365 -18.72 -28.31 -14.65
N VAL A 366 -19.64 -28.47 -15.60
CA VAL A 366 -20.79 -29.38 -15.51
C VAL A 366 -20.61 -30.69 -16.31
N GLY A 367 -19.38 -30.98 -16.77
CA GLY A 367 -19.04 -32.19 -17.47
C GLY A 367 -19.28 -32.15 -18.99
N PHE A 368 -19.62 -30.99 -19.55
CA PHE A 368 -19.76 -30.82 -21.00
C PHE A 368 -18.43 -30.37 -21.62
N ASP A 369 -17.52 -31.32 -21.75
CA ASP A 369 -16.17 -31.09 -22.29
C ASP A 369 -15.54 -32.37 -22.84
N TRP A 370 -14.55 -32.20 -23.70
CA TRP A 370 -13.68 -33.32 -24.13
C TRP A 370 -12.65 -33.64 -23.06
N ALA A 371 -12.30 -34.91 -22.94
CA ALA A 371 -11.33 -35.33 -21.94
C ALA A 371 -9.88 -34.92 -22.25
N GLN A 372 -9.56 -34.65 -23.50
CA GLN A 372 -8.20 -34.35 -23.99
C GLN A 372 -8.24 -33.44 -25.23
N ALA A 373 -7.08 -32.80 -25.53
CA ALA A 373 -6.93 -31.91 -26.69
C ALA A 373 -7.06 -32.61 -28.04
N GLY A 374 -6.77 -33.93 -28.11
CA GLY A 374 -6.84 -34.68 -29.38
C GLY A 374 -8.20 -34.64 -30.08
N PRO A 375 -9.28 -35.05 -29.40
CA PRO A 375 -10.65 -34.93 -29.98
C PRO A 375 -11.06 -33.50 -30.34
N VAL A 376 -10.53 -32.47 -29.66
CA VAL A 376 -10.77 -31.07 -29.99
C VAL A 376 -10.10 -30.71 -31.31
N LEU A 377 -8.89 -31.21 -31.55
CA LEU A 377 -8.20 -31.08 -32.85
C LEU A 377 -8.98 -31.76 -33.98
N ASP A 378 -9.49 -32.95 -33.73
CA ASP A 378 -10.30 -33.66 -34.72
C ASP A 378 -11.56 -32.83 -35.09
N LYS A 379 -12.23 -32.25 -34.09
CA LYS A 379 -13.37 -31.33 -34.31
C LYS A 379 -12.96 -30.07 -35.02
N LEU A 380 -11.78 -29.49 -34.76
CA LEU A 380 -11.29 -28.33 -35.51
C LEU A 380 -11.13 -28.66 -37.01
N PHE A 381 -10.61 -29.83 -37.35
CA PHE A 381 -10.50 -30.26 -38.74
C PHE A 381 -11.87 -30.45 -39.40
N GLU A 382 -12.87 -30.93 -38.64
CA GLU A 382 -14.26 -31.04 -39.11
C GLU A 382 -14.82 -29.65 -39.43
N GLU A 383 -14.74 -28.68 -38.50
CA GLU A 383 -15.20 -27.29 -38.70
C GLU A 383 -14.51 -26.59 -39.88
N VAL A 384 -13.20 -26.82 -40.06
CA VAL A 384 -12.47 -26.30 -41.23
C VAL A 384 -12.97 -26.93 -42.54
N ALA A 385 -13.34 -28.20 -42.54
CA ALA A 385 -13.90 -28.85 -43.71
C ALA A 385 -15.31 -28.28 -44.03
N GLU A 386 -16.15 -28.09 -43.04
CA GLU A 386 -17.49 -27.48 -43.17
C GLU A 386 -17.40 -26.03 -43.67
N LEU A 387 -16.48 -25.22 -43.13
CA LEU A 387 -16.19 -23.88 -43.63
C LEU A 387 -15.74 -23.93 -45.12
N ARG A 388 -14.89 -24.88 -45.48
CA ARG A 388 -14.42 -25.04 -46.87
C ARG A 388 -15.57 -25.37 -47.84
N GLU A 389 -16.52 -26.19 -47.42
CA GLU A 389 -17.73 -26.48 -48.18
C GLU A 389 -18.64 -25.26 -48.31
N ALA A 390 -18.76 -24.49 -47.20
CA ALA A 390 -19.58 -23.28 -47.11
C ALA A 390 -19.07 -22.12 -48.00
N VAL A 391 -17.81 -22.10 -48.43
CA VAL A 391 -17.23 -21.02 -49.28
C VAL A 391 -18.03 -20.81 -50.55
N GLY A 392 -18.73 -21.83 -51.06
CA GLY A 392 -19.65 -21.71 -52.20
C GLY A 392 -21.02 -21.12 -51.83
N GLU A 393 -21.38 -21.04 -50.55
CA GLU A 393 -22.68 -20.59 -50.03
C GLU A 393 -22.48 -19.46 -49.02
N MET A 394 -22.32 -18.23 -49.48
CA MET A 394 -21.90 -17.06 -48.66
C MET A 394 -22.76 -16.80 -47.42
N ASN A 395 -23.99 -17.26 -47.36
CA ASN A 395 -24.87 -17.14 -46.20
C ASN A 395 -24.51 -18.09 -45.06
N ARG A 396 -23.76 -19.19 -45.31
CA ARG A 396 -23.28 -20.14 -44.25
C ARG A 396 -21.88 -19.80 -43.74
N VAL A 397 -21.08 -19.08 -44.51
CA VAL A 397 -19.69 -18.76 -44.16
C VAL A 397 -19.54 -18.11 -42.76
N PRO A 398 -20.38 -17.14 -42.34
CA PRO A 398 -20.25 -16.54 -41.00
C PRO A 398 -20.46 -17.53 -39.84
N GLU A 399 -21.36 -18.50 -40.01
CA GLU A 399 -21.66 -19.54 -39.02
C GLU A 399 -20.46 -20.49 -38.90
N GLU A 400 -20.04 -21.10 -39.96
CA GLU A 400 -18.92 -22.04 -39.97
C GLU A 400 -17.58 -21.39 -39.54
N LEU A 401 -17.35 -20.13 -39.93
CA LEU A 401 -16.19 -19.39 -39.45
C LEU A 401 -16.26 -19.16 -37.91
N GLY A 402 -17.45 -18.88 -37.39
CA GLY A 402 -17.70 -18.76 -35.97
C GLY A 402 -17.38 -20.05 -35.22
N ASP A 403 -17.78 -21.22 -35.78
CA ASP A 403 -17.54 -22.52 -35.17
C ASP A 403 -16.05 -22.91 -35.19
N VAL A 404 -15.33 -22.59 -36.28
CA VAL A 404 -13.86 -22.73 -36.33
C VAL A 404 -13.20 -21.90 -35.22
N LEU A 405 -13.55 -20.60 -35.05
CA LEU A 405 -12.98 -19.73 -34.03
C LEU A 405 -13.32 -20.22 -32.64
N PHE A 406 -14.55 -20.68 -32.41
CA PHE A 406 -14.99 -21.21 -31.11
C PHE A 406 -14.24 -22.49 -30.76
N THR A 407 -14.00 -23.39 -31.72
CA THR A 407 -13.23 -24.62 -31.52
C THR A 407 -11.72 -24.35 -31.31
N VAL A 408 -11.15 -23.32 -31.97
CA VAL A 408 -9.78 -22.86 -31.71
C VAL A 408 -9.64 -22.40 -30.26
N VAL A 409 -10.62 -21.64 -29.71
CA VAL A 409 -10.63 -21.20 -28.32
C VAL A 409 -10.71 -22.41 -27.38
N ASN A 410 -11.48 -23.43 -27.70
CA ASN A 410 -11.55 -24.65 -26.90
C ASN A 410 -10.21 -25.40 -26.87
N LEU A 411 -9.56 -25.52 -28.03
CA LEU A 411 -8.22 -26.10 -28.12
C LEU A 411 -7.20 -25.31 -27.27
N ALA A 412 -7.22 -23.99 -27.36
CA ALA A 412 -6.35 -23.12 -26.56
C ALA A 412 -6.55 -23.38 -25.04
N ARG A 413 -7.79 -23.54 -24.59
CA ARG A 413 -8.13 -23.88 -23.21
C ARG A 413 -7.53 -25.23 -22.76
N HIS A 414 -7.65 -26.27 -23.59
CA HIS A 414 -7.05 -27.59 -23.32
C HIS A 414 -5.52 -27.56 -23.29
N LEU A 415 -4.90 -26.63 -23.99
CA LEU A 415 -3.46 -26.42 -24.00
C LEU A 415 -2.98 -25.45 -22.91
N ASN A 416 -3.88 -24.93 -22.05
CA ASN A 416 -3.60 -23.89 -21.07
C ASN A 416 -3.02 -22.60 -21.68
N VAL A 417 -3.46 -22.24 -22.88
CA VAL A 417 -3.09 -21.02 -23.57
C VAL A 417 -4.26 -20.05 -23.54
N ASP A 418 -4.01 -18.80 -23.20
CA ASP A 418 -5.01 -17.73 -23.31
C ASP A 418 -5.18 -17.35 -24.79
N PRO A 419 -6.38 -17.49 -25.38
CA PRO A 419 -6.57 -17.28 -26.80
C PRO A 419 -6.51 -15.79 -27.21
N GLU A 420 -6.93 -14.88 -26.32
CA GLU A 420 -6.88 -13.44 -26.57
C GLU A 420 -5.43 -12.96 -26.58
N LEU A 421 -4.66 -13.32 -25.56
CA LEU A 421 -3.24 -12.97 -25.47
C LEU A 421 -2.41 -13.64 -26.58
N ALA A 422 -2.72 -14.87 -26.97
CA ALA A 422 -2.04 -15.56 -28.06
C ALA A 422 -2.25 -14.85 -29.40
N LEU A 423 -3.49 -14.41 -29.70
CA LEU A 423 -3.81 -13.67 -30.91
C LEU A 423 -3.16 -12.28 -30.91
N ARG A 424 -3.21 -11.55 -29.78
CA ARG A 424 -2.50 -10.27 -29.61
C ARG A 424 -1.01 -10.43 -29.89
N GLY A 425 -0.35 -11.39 -29.26
CA GLY A 425 1.05 -11.65 -29.52
C GLY A 425 1.37 -12.00 -30.97
N ALA A 426 0.43 -12.61 -31.70
CA ALA A 426 0.59 -12.84 -33.13
C ALA A 426 0.46 -11.54 -33.93
N VAL A 427 -0.47 -10.67 -33.56
CA VAL A 427 -0.65 -9.34 -34.20
C VAL A 427 0.60 -8.49 -33.97
N GLU A 428 1.13 -8.40 -32.74
CA GLU A 428 2.35 -7.63 -32.45
C GLU A 428 3.57 -8.15 -33.25
N ARG A 429 3.74 -9.47 -33.32
CA ARG A 429 4.79 -10.05 -34.18
C ARG A 429 4.61 -9.69 -35.65
N PHE A 430 3.37 -9.63 -36.12
CA PHE A 430 3.09 -9.22 -37.49
C PHE A 430 3.46 -7.75 -37.71
N ILE A 431 3.03 -6.84 -36.81
CA ILE A 431 3.32 -5.41 -36.87
C ILE A 431 4.83 -5.18 -36.86
N SER A 432 5.55 -5.80 -35.91
CA SER A 432 7.00 -5.68 -35.79
C SER A 432 7.74 -6.13 -37.05
N ARG A 433 7.33 -7.26 -37.65
CA ARG A 433 7.91 -7.76 -38.89
C ARG A 433 7.58 -6.89 -40.09
N PHE A 434 6.36 -6.37 -40.15
CA PHE A 434 5.95 -5.47 -41.21
C PHE A 434 6.72 -4.15 -41.14
N GLY A 435 6.91 -3.58 -39.92
CA GLY A 435 7.77 -2.41 -39.71
C GLY A 435 9.23 -2.66 -40.12
N ALA A 436 9.76 -3.86 -39.89
CA ALA A 436 11.09 -4.24 -40.36
C ALA A 436 11.14 -4.32 -41.93
N MET A 437 10.07 -4.76 -42.58
CA MET A 437 9.96 -4.70 -44.05
C MET A 437 9.95 -3.25 -44.55
N GLU A 438 9.19 -2.37 -43.93
CA GLU A 438 9.14 -0.93 -44.30
C GLU A 438 10.51 -0.26 -44.12
N ALA A 439 11.27 -0.63 -43.10
CA ALA A 439 12.63 -0.14 -42.87
C ALA A 439 13.62 -0.58 -43.98
N MET A 440 13.32 -1.63 -44.75
CA MET A 440 14.11 -2.07 -45.93
C MET A 440 13.86 -1.20 -47.16
N GLY A 441 12.91 -0.24 -47.11
CA GLY A 441 12.55 0.68 -48.18
C GLY A 441 11.08 0.58 -48.58
N PRO A 442 10.60 1.48 -49.48
CA PRO A 442 9.20 1.54 -49.88
C PRO A 442 8.65 0.16 -50.34
N LEU A 443 7.43 -0.11 -49.92
CA LEU A 443 6.73 -1.35 -50.27
C LEU A 443 5.87 -1.20 -51.50
N ASP A 444 5.53 0.04 -51.87
CA ASP A 444 4.71 0.36 -53.03
C ASP A 444 5.40 -0.05 -54.31
N GLY A 445 4.64 -0.75 -55.20
CA GLY A 445 5.12 -1.20 -56.49
C GLY A 445 5.91 -2.52 -56.49
N LEU A 446 6.10 -3.15 -55.31
CA LEU A 446 6.70 -4.46 -55.21
C LEU A 446 5.69 -5.56 -55.60
N SER A 447 6.18 -6.60 -56.24
CA SER A 447 5.40 -7.82 -56.47
C SER A 447 5.22 -8.60 -55.18
N LEU A 448 4.21 -9.47 -55.11
CA LEU A 448 3.96 -10.35 -53.97
C LEU A 448 5.20 -11.18 -53.60
N THR A 449 5.95 -11.64 -54.59
CA THR A 449 7.17 -12.43 -54.39
C THR A 449 8.26 -11.59 -53.68
N GLU A 450 8.46 -10.32 -54.10
CA GLU A 450 9.42 -9.42 -53.47
C GLU A 450 9.01 -9.03 -52.05
N LEU A 451 7.71 -8.88 -51.79
CA LEU A 451 7.17 -8.66 -50.45
C LEU A 451 7.39 -9.88 -49.56
N ASP A 452 7.18 -11.09 -50.10
CA ASP A 452 7.38 -12.34 -49.36
C ASP A 452 8.89 -12.57 -49.01
N GLU A 453 9.79 -12.24 -49.95
CA GLU A 453 11.23 -12.29 -49.71
C GLU A 453 11.65 -11.31 -48.58
N ARG A 454 11.09 -10.09 -48.54
CA ARG A 454 11.32 -9.14 -47.45
C ARG A 454 10.74 -9.65 -46.15
N TRP A 455 9.56 -10.24 -46.17
CA TRP A 455 8.93 -10.83 -44.99
C TRP A 455 9.77 -11.96 -44.36
N GLU A 456 10.24 -12.89 -45.23
CA GLU A 456 11.09 -13.98 -44.77
C GLU A 456 12.45 -13.50 -44.24
N ARG A 457 12.96 -12.34 -44.73
CA ARG A 457 14.14 -11.69 -44.16
C ARG A 457 13.85 -11.09 -42.79
N ALA A 458 12.77 -10.30 -42.66
CA ALA A 458 12.35 -9.72 -41.42
C ALA A 458 12.08 -10.79 -40.34
N LYS A 459 11.61 -11.97 -40.70
CA LYS A 459 11.38 -13.12 -39.83
C LYS A 459 12.66 -13.78 -39.35
N ARG A 460 13.75 -13.75 -40.13
CA ARG A 460 15.05 -14.32 -39.75
C ARG A 460 15.87 -13.40 -38.80
N ASP A 461 15.61 -12.10 -38.88
CA ASP A 461 16.37 -11.08 -38.15
C ASP A 461 15.76 -10.80 -36.77
N GLN A 462 14.64 -11.46 -36.42
CA GLN A 462 13.97 -11.47 -35.11
C GLN A 462 14.14 -12.83 -34.41
#